data_7b1f63e60b5f68a85e0fb06830a7acae
#
_entry.id   7b1f63e60b5f68a85e0fb06830a7acae
#
_cell.length_a   1.000
_cell.length_b   1.000
_cell.length_c   1.000
_cell.angle_alpha   90.00
_cell.angle_beta   90.00
_cell.angle_gamma   90.00
#
_symmetry.space_group_name_H-M   'P 1'
#
loop_
_entity.id
_entity.type
_entity.pdbx_description
1 polymer ?
#
loop_
_entity_poly.entity_id
_entity_poly.type
_entity_poly.pdbx_seq_one_letter_code
_entity_poly.pdbx_strand_id
1 'polypeptide(L)'
;MVGDVATGWLPTEDGEVMGCVCVVPGFKPSPDGVMIYLGVPGRLRAAVAAVRANGGSVQSDVHSIGPYGFRAEVLDSEGNCIALHSETDA
;
A
#
# COMPACT_ATOMS: atom_id res chain seq x y z
N MET A 1 -16.66 -7.00 9.13
CA MET A 1 -15.93 -7.14 10.40
C MET A 1 -15.50 -8.57 10.62
N VAL A 2 -14.37 -8.77 11.23
CA VAL A 2 -13.88 -10.08 11.67
C VAL A 2 -13.95 -10.07 13.19
N GLY A 3 -14.85 -10.85 13.78
CA GLY A 3 -15.16 -10.74 15.21
C GLY A 3 -15.63 -9.32 15.54
N ASP A 4 -15.00 -8.69 16.53
CA ASP A 4 -15.30 -7.32 16.94
C ASP A 4 -14.36 -6.28 16.30
N VAL A 5 -13.58 -6.69 15.30
CA VAL A 5 -12.57 -5.85 14.66
C VAL A 5 -13.11 -5.31 13.35
N ALA A 6 -13.05 -3.99 13.18
CA ALA A 6 -13.38 -3.37 11.90
C ALA A 6 -12.36 -3.79 10.86
N THR A 7 -12.82 -4.30 9.72
CA THR A 7 -11.95 -4.89 8.70
C THR A 7 -12.32 -4.36 7.32
N GLY A 8 -11.30 -3.91 6.58
CA GLY A 8 -11.43 -3.58 5.16
C GLY A 8 -10.68 -4.64 4.34
N TRP A 9 -11.37 -5.23 3.38
CA TRP A 9 -10.76 -6.22 2.51
C TRP A 9 -10.07 -5.57 1.33
N LEU A 10 -8.87 -6.06 1.00
CA LEU A 10 -8.16 -5.59 -0.18
C LEU A 10 -8.79 -6.21 -1.43
N PRO A 11 -8.98 -5.42 -2.50
CA PRO A 11 -9.60 -5.92 -3.71
C PRO A 11 -8.70 -6.91 -4.45
N THR A 12 -9.32 -7.87 -5.15
CA THR A 12 -8.64 -8.81 -6.02
C THR A 12 -9.38 -8.93 -7.34
N GLU A 13 -8.70 -9.34 -8.39
CA GLU A 13 -9.32 -9.49 -9.71
C GLU A 13 -10.18 -10.73 -9.82
N ASP A 14 -9.85 -11.79 -9.10
CA ASP A 14 -10.52 -13.09 -9.18
C ASP A 14 -11.48 -13.35 -8.04
N GLY A 15 -11.67 -12.38 -7.15
CA GLY A 15 -12.57 -12.52 -6.02
C GLY A 15 -12.00 -13.30 -4.83
N GLU A 16 -10.77 -13.75 -4.91
CA GLU A 16 -10.11 -14.40 -3.77
C GLU A 16 -9.65 -13.36 -2.75
N VAL A 17 -9.51 -13.79 -1.51
CA VAL A 17 -9.01 -12.92 -0.45
C VAL A 17 -7.49 -12.88 -0.50
N MET A 18 -6.92 -11.71 -0.71
CA MET A 18 -5.47 -11.50 -0.70
C MET A 18 -4.98 -10.83 0.57
N GLY A 19 -5.84 -10.14 1.27
CA GLY A 19 -5.47 -9.49 2.51
C GLY A 19 -6.57 -8.59 3.02
N CYS A 20 -6.39 -8.08 4.22
CA CYS A 20 -7.32 -7.14 4.82
C CYS A 20 -6.58 -6.11 5.68
N VAL A 21 -7.25 -5.01 5.94
CA VAL A 21 -6.79 -3.97 6.86
C VAL A 21 -7.74 -3.99 8.05
N CYS A 22 -7.18 -4.08 9.25
CA CYS A 22 -7.96 -4.22 10.47
C CYS A 22 -7.65 -3.12 11.46
N VAL A 23 -8.66 -2.70 12.21
CA VAL A 23 -8.47 -1.87 13.40
C VAL A 23 -8.50 -2.79 14.61
N VAL A 24 -7.35 -2.94 15.26
CA VAL A 24 -7.21 -3.81 16.44
C VAL A 24 -6.81 -2.96 17.65
N PRO A 25 -7.54 -3.04 18.76
CA PRO A 25 -7.20 -2.28 19.95
C PRO A 25 -5.75 -2.54 20.42
N GLY A 26 -5.01 -1.46 20.70
CA GLY A 26 -3.63 -1.54 21.14
C GLY A 26 -2.59 -1.58 20.02
N PHE A 27 -3.01 -1.80 18.78
CA PHE A 27 -2.12 -1.75 17.63
C PHE A 27 -2.14 -0.36 17.03
N LYS A 28 -0.98 0.24 16.85
CA LYS A 28 -0.85 1.61 16.35
C LYS A 28 -0.17 1.63 15.01
N PRO A 29 -0.59 2.53 14.10
CA PRO A 29 0.14 2.76 12.87
C PRO A 29 1.58 3.19 13.14
N SER A 30 2.51 2.77 12.29
CA SER A 30 3.91 3.14 12.43
C SER A 30 4.60 3.14 11.06
N PRO A 31 5.48 4.12 10.77
CA PRO A 31 6.30 4.10 9.57
C PRO A 31 7.51 3.18 9.70
N ASP A 32 7.81 2.71 10.90
CA ASP A 32 9.02 1.94 11.21
C ASP A 32 8.74 0.46 11.46
N GLY A 33 7.52 0.02 11.28
CA GLY A 33 7.15 -1.38 11.43
C GLY A 33 7.44 -2.19 10.17
N VAL A 34 6.70 -3.25 9.99
CA VAL A 34 6.79 -4.07 8.77
C VAL A 34 6.36 -3.25 7.57
N MET A 35 7.15 -3.27 6.49
CA MET A 35 6.79 -2.62 5.24
C MET A 35 6.23 -3.66 4.28
N ILE A 36 5.00 -3.44 3.82
CA ILE A 36 4.32 -4.33 2.89
C ILE A 36 4.50 -3.78 1.47
N TYR A 37 4.80 -4.67 0.53
CA TYR A 37 4.81 -4.33 -0.89
C TYR A 37 3.47 -4.70 -1.50
N LEU A 38 2.81 -3.73 -2.13
CA LEU A 38 1.57 -3.95 -2.88
C LEU A 38 1.86 -3.85 -4.37
N GLY A 39 1.47 -4.87 -5.12
CA GLY A 39 1.61 -4.86 -6.57
C GLY A 39 0.53 -3.99 -7.23
N VAL A 40 0.96 -3.05 -8.06
CA VAL A 40 0.05 -2.18 -8.84
C VAL A 40 0.50 -2.18 -10.30
N PRO A 41 0.45 -3.32 -10.98
CA PRO A 41 1.04 -3.48 -12.31
C PRO A 41 0.43 -2.51 -13.32
N GLY A 42 1.31 -1.76 -14.00
CA GLY A 42 0.92 -0.82 -15.05
C GLY A 42 0.26 0.46 -14.55
N ARG A 43 0.18 0.68 -13.22
CA ARG A 43 -0.51 1.86 -12.67
C ARG A 43 0.16 2.42 -11.42
N LEU A 44 1.49 2.33 -11.38
CA LEU A 44 2.26 2.78 -10.22
C LEU A 44 2.07 4.28 -9.97
N ARG A 45 2.16 5.10 -11.02
CA ARG A 45 2.00 6.56 -10.86
C ARG A 45 0.58 6.95 -10.48
N ALA A 46 -0.42 6.24 -11.01
CA ALA A 46 -1.82 6.46 -10.62
C ALA A 46 -2.04 6.08 -9.14
N ALA A 47 -1.41 5.01 -8.67
CA ALA A 47 -1.48 4.59 -7.28
C ALA A 47 -0.84 5.62 -6.34
N VAL A 48 0.31 6.17 -6.72
CA VAL A 48 0.97 7.24 -5.95
C VAL A 48 0.07 8.48 -5.87
N ALA A 49 -0.55 8.85 -6.99
CA ALA A 49 -1.49 9.99 -7.00
C ALA A 49 -2.70 9.72 -6.08
N ALA A 50 -3.21 8.49 -6.07
CA ALA A 50 -4.31 8.10 -5.20
C ALA A 50 -3.93 8.21 -3.72
N VAL A 51 -2.70 7.84 -3.36
CA VAL A 51 -2.20 8.00 -1.99
C VAL A 51 -2.26 9.47 -1.56
N ARG A 52 -1.76 10.38 -2.39
CA ARG A 52 -1.82 11.81 -2.08
C ARG A 52 -3.25 12.31 -1.97
N ALA A 53 -4.12 11.88 -2.86
CA ALA A 53 -5.52 12.32 -2.89
C ALA A 53 -6.32 11.84 -1.68
N ASN A 54 -5.88 10.76 -1.02
CA ASN A 54 -6.60 10.14 0.09
C ASN A 54 -5.94 10.31 1.44
N GLY A 55 -5.11 11.35 1.59
CA GLY A 55 -4.56 11.72 2.88
C GLY A 55 -3.21 11.09 3.23
N GLY A 56 -2.63 10.32 2.32
CA GLY A 56 -1.27 9.81 2.48
C GLY A 56 -0.21 10.77 1.97
N SER A 57 1.04 10.37 2.05
CA SER A 57 2.16 11.15 1.57
C SER A 57 3.21 10.25 0.90
N VAL A 58 4.09 10.85 0.11
CA VAL A 58 5.12 10.12 -0.62
C VAL A 58 6.46 10.29 0.11
N GLN A 59 7.06 9.18 0.51
CA GLN A 59 8.39 9.16 1.13
C GLN A 59 9.48 9.09 0.08
N SER A 60 9.29 8.25 -0.93
CA SER A 60 10.22 8.08 -2.03
C SER A 60 9.41 7.89 -3.30
N ASP A 61 9.53 8.82 -4.24
CA ASP A 61 8.75 8.77 -5.48
C ASP A 61 9.19 7.60 -6.37
N VAL A 62 8.46 7.39 -7.46
CA VAL A 62 8.72 6.29 -8.38
C VAL A 62 10.18 6.28 -8.80
N HIS A 63 10.84 5.15 -8.58
CA HIS A 63 12.25 4.95 -8.95
C HIS A 63 12.51 3.50 -9.31
N SER A 64 13.57 3.28 -10.08
CA SER A 64 13.99 1.93 -10.48
C SER A 64 14.59 1.18 -9.31
N ILE A 65 14.27 -0.12 -9.22
CA ILE A 65 14.89 -1.05 -8.29
C ILE A 65 15.64 -2.14 -9.05
N GLY A 66 16.21 -1.77 -10.20
CA GLY A 66 17.02 -2.67 -11.01
C GLY A 66 16.16 -3.70 -11.74
N PRO A 67 16.59 -4.99 -11.72
CA PRO A 67 15.88 -6.03 -12.47
C PRO A 67 14.47 -6.33 -11.96
N TYR A 68 14.10 -5.79 -10.79
CA TYR A 68 12.79 -6.03 -10.20
C TYR A 68 11.74 -4.99 -10.57
N GLY A 69 12.09 -4.01 -11.40
CA GLY A 69 11.16 -3.01 -11.90
C GLY A 69 11.26 -1.67 -11.17
N PHE A 70 10.12 -1.17 -10.73
CA PHE A 70 9.99 0.16 -10.11
C PHE A 70 9.17 0.09 -8.84
N ARG A 71 9.46 1.01 -7.92
CA ARG A 71 8.65 1.15 -6.72
C ARG A 71 8.52 2.60 -6.30
N ALA A 72 7.57 2.86 -5.43
CA ALA A 72 7.48 4.08 -4.65
C ALA A 72 7.23 3.70 -3.21
N GLU A 73 7.75 4.47 -2.27
CA GLU A 73 7.49 4.29 -0.85
C GLU A 73 6.58 5.43 -0.39
N VAL A 74 5.48 5.06 0.24
CA VAL A 74 4.44 6.00 0.65
C VAL A 74 4.07 5.78 2.11
N LEU A 75 3.51 6.82 2.73
CA LEU A 75 2.78 6.67 3.98
C LEU A 75 1.30 6.71 3.66
N ASP A 76 0.54 5.77 4.21
CA ASP A 76 -0.91 5.80 4.09
C ASP A 76 -1.49 6.91 4.98
N SER A 77 -2.82 7.06 4.97
CA SER A 77 -3.50 8.10 5.74
C SER A 77 -3.34 7.94 7.25
N GLU A 78 -2.91 6.77 7.70
CA GLU A 78 -2.68 6.44 9.11
C GLU A 78 -1.21 6.55 9.52
N GLY A 79 -0.31 6.76 8.58
CA GLY A 79 1.12 6.88 8.84
C GLY A 79 1.92 5.59 8.73
N ASN A 80 1.34 4.52 8.17
CA ASN A 80 2.07 3.29 7.90
C ASN A 80 2.84 3.40 6.59
N CYS A 81 4.05 2.83 6.56
CA CYS A 81 4.85 2.82 5.34
C CYS A 81 4.49 1.63 4.46
N ILE A 82 4.22 1.89 3.19
CA ILE A 82 3.88 0.89 2.20
C ILE A 82 4.72 1.13 0.96
N ALA A 83 5.22 0.05 0.34
CA ALA A 83 5.88 0.13 -0.95
C ALA A 83 4.87 -0.29 -2.04
N LEU A 84 4.78 0.52 -3.08
CA LEU A 84 3.99 0.23 -4.27
C LEU A 84 4.95 -0.24 -5.35
N HIS A 85 4.63 -1.31 -6.03
CA HIS A 85 5.52 -1.96 -6.99
C HIS A 85 4.84 -2.20 -8.33
N SER A 86 5.60 -2.00 -9.39
CA SER A 86 5.21 -2.38 -10.75
C SER A 86 6.47 -2.73 -11.53
N GLU A 87 6.33 -3.57 -12.56
CA GLU A 87 7.44 -3.86 -13.47
C GLU A 87 7.73 -2.71 -14.42
N THR A 88 6.79 -1.79 -14.57
CA THR A 88 6.93 -0.59 -15.41
C THR A 88 6.79 0.66 -14.55
N ASP A 89 7.25 1.80 -15.08
CA ASP A 89 7.11 3.10 -14.39
C ASP A 89 5.80 3.81 -14.71
N ALA A 90 4.92 3.15 -15.39
CA ALA A 90 3.62 3.71 -15.76
C ALA A 90 2.72 3.96 -14.54
#